data_0b1c4d13635b461834dd986cd9cf1aa7
#
_entry.id   0b1c4d13635b461834dd986cd9cf1aa7
#
_cell.length_a   1.000
_cell.length_b   1.000
_cell.length_c   1.000
_cell.angle_alpha   90.00
_cell.angle_beta   90.00
_cell.angle_gamma   90.00
#
_symmetry.space_group_name_H-M   'P 1'
#
loop_
_entity.id
_entity.type
_entity.pdbx_description
1 polymer ?
#
loop_
_entity_poly.entity_id
_entity_poly.type
_entity_poly.pdbx_seq_one_letter_code
_entity_poly.pdbx_strand_id
1 'polypeptide(L)'
;MELIDKIQKNDEVMEEFHTSIHHGIYVSNAAYLLAKEIRLPEEQCYELAVAGMLHDIGKIRASKLLYIEQPDHHFVIRQLNYLRKHPFLGFDLLKDQGYSDFVLESILFHHENYDGSGFPSNLFGELIPIGARILRICDVFVTLITKKAYRPAYDVDTALEFMIGEVKNFDMKLFLAFMNLVEKLDVDRDIKKKTPVL
;
A
#
# COMPACT_ATOMS: atom_id res chain seq x y z
N MET A 1 26.63 3.85 -26.73
CA MET A 1 25.33 3.18 -26.62
C MET A 1 25.18 2.57 -25.21
N GLU A 2 26.07 1.66 -24.80
CA GLU A 2 25.99 0.95 -23.47
C GLU A 2 26.00 1.86 -22.23
N LEU A 3 26.70 3.00 -22.25
CA LEU A 3 26.75 3.95 -21.13
C LEU A 3 25.46 4.77 -21.01
N ILE A 4 24.87 5.16 -22.13
CA ILE A 4 23.61 5.91 -22.19
C ILE A 4 22.46 5.01 -21.69
N ASP A 5 22.43 3.74 -22.12
CA ASP A 5 21.43 2.75 -21.69
C ASP A 5 21.53 2.47 -20.17
N LYS A 6 22.75 2.46 -19.61
CA LYS A 6 22.97 2.33 -18.15
C LYS A 6 22.49 3.57 -17.37
N ILE A 7 22.70 4.77 -17.91
CA ILE A 7 22.27 6.02 -17.26
C ILE A 7 20.73 6.09 -17.29
N GLN A 8 20.09 5.86 -18.43
CA GLN A 8 18.63 5.84 -18.54
C GLN A 8 17.99 4.81 -17.59
N LYS A 9 18.56 3.61 -17.51
CA LYS A 9 18.09 2.57 -16.57
C LYS A 9 18.23 2.96 -15.12
N ASN A 10 19.29 3.69 -14.74
CA ASN A 10 19.44 4.22 -13.39
C ASN A 10 18.41 5.31 -13.07
N ASP A 11 18.11 6.19 -14.03
CA ASP A 11 17.11 7.25 -13.85
C ASP A 11 15.70 6.66 -13.69
N GLU A 12 15.34 5.64 -14.47
CA GLU A 12 14.06 4.91 -14.31
C GLU A 12 13.93 4.24 -12.93
N VAL A 13 14.99 3.58 -12.46
CA VAL A 13 15.01 2.95 -11.12
C VAL A 13 14.88 3.99 -10.01
N MET A 14 15.53 5.15 -10.15
CA MET A 14 15.42 6.23 -9.18
C MET A 14 14.03 6.87 -9.17
N GLU A 15 13.39 7.02 -10.32
CA GLU A 15 12.02 7.53 -10.43
C GLU A 15 11.01 6.54 -9.80
N GLU A 16 11.17 5.26 -10.04
CA GLU A 16 10.34 4.20 -9.43
C GLU A 16 10.51 4.19 -7.90
N PHE A 17 11.74 4.33 -7.42
CA PHE A 17 12.04 4.42 -5.98
C PHE A 17 11.41 5.65 -5.33
N HIS A 18 11.52 6.84 -5.95
CA HIS A 18 10.89 8.06 -5.47
C HIS A 18 9.36 7.92 -5.44
N THR A 19 8.77 7.32 -6.47
CA THR A 19 7.33 7.08 -6.56
C THR A 19 6.88 6.15 -5.44
N SER A 20 7.66 5.11 -5.13
CA SER A 20 7.37 4.16 -4.05
C SER A 20 7.42 4.81 -2.67
N ILE A 21 8.43 5.68 -2.42
CA ILE A 21 8.53 6.43 -1.16
C ILE A 21 7.33 7.37 -0.98
N HIS A 22 6.98 8.15 -1.99
CA HIS A 22 5.83 9.06 -1.92
C HIS A 22 4.52 8.30 -1.69
N HIS A 23 4.35 7.15 -2.34
CA HIS A 23 3.20 6.28 -2.12
C HIS A 23 3.12 5.83 -0.64
N GLY A 24 4.23 5.34 -0.09
CA GLY A 24 4.30 4.95 1.32
C GLY A 24 3.96 6.10 2.28
N ILE A 25 4.48 7.31 2.02
CA ILE A 25 4.16 8.51 2.81
C ILE A 25 2.66 8.83 2.75
N TYR A 26 2.04 8.77 1.58
CA TYR A 26 0.63 9.08 1.41
C TYR A 26 -0.27 8.03 2.07
N VAL A 27 0.07 6.74 1.95
CA VAL A 27 -0.62 5.66 2.66
C VAL A 27 -0.47 5.80 4.18
N SER A 28 0.72 6.14 4.66
CA SER A 28 1.00 6.45 6.08
C SER A 28 0.08 7.55 6.61
N ASN A 29 0.00 8.68 5.90
CA ASN A 29 -0.85 9.81 6.29
C ASN A 29 -2.34 9.42 6.29
N ALA A 30 -2.82 8.76 5.25
CA ALA A 30 -4.21 8.32 5.15
C ALA A 30 -4.58 7.32 6.25
N ALA A 31 -3.71 6.34 6.52
CA ALA A 31 -3.93 5.34 7.55
C ALA A 31 -3.98 5.94 8.96
N TYR A 32 -3.06 6.87 9.26
CA TYR A 32 -3.07 7.61 10.52
C TYR A 32 -4.38 8.39 10.71
N LEU A 33 -4.80 9.14 9.68
CA LEU A 33 -6.01 9.96 9.75
C LEU A 33 -7.27 9.09 9.92
N LEU A 34 -7.38 7.96 9.21
CA LEU A 34 -8.49 7.03 9.38
C LEU A 34 -8.49 6.39 10.77
N ALA A 35 -7.33 6.00 11.28
CA ALA A 35 -7.18 5.46 12.64
C ALA A 35 -7.66 6.46 13.69
N LYS A 36 -7.32 7.73 13.55
CA LYS A 36 -7.79 8.82 14.43
C LYS A 36 -9.31 9.04 14.31
N GLU A 37 -9.87 9.03 13.09
CA GLU A 37 -11.32 9.20 12.86
C GLU A 37 -12.13 8.09 13.55
N ILE A 38 -11.66 6.84 13.51
CA ILE A 38 -12.32 5.71 14.19
C ILE A 38 -11.91 5.56 15.68
N ARG A 39 -11.10 6.49 16.18
CA ARG A 39 -10.68 6.58 17.59
C ARG A 39 -9.88 5.37 18.09
N LEU A 40 -8.99 4.85 17.28
CA LEU A 40 -7.99 3.90 17.77
C LEU A 40 -7.10 4.55 18.83
N PRO A 41 -6.48 3.75 19.73
CA PRO A 41 -5.46 4.24 20.65
C PRO A 41 -4.36 5.00 19.90
N GLU A 42 -3.83 6.06 20.50
CA GLU A 42 -2.81 6.93 19.90
C GLU A 42 -1.59 6.14 19.39
N GLU A 43 -1.14 5.17 20.18
CA GLU A 43 -0.04 4.27 19.82
C GLU A 43 -0.33 3.51 18.51
N GLN A 44 -1.53 2.92 18.38
CA GLN A 44 -1.94 2.21 17.18
C GLN A 44 -2.09 3.14 15.97
N CYS A 45 -2.45 4.42 16.18
CA CYS A 45 -2.46 5.40 15.09
C CYS A 45 -1.05 5.62 14.51
N TYR A 46 -0.04 5.77 15.36
CA TYR A 46 1.36 5.89 14.92
C TYR A 46 1.89 4.59 14.33
N GLU A 47 1.57 3.45 14.90
CA GLU A 47 1.94 2.13 14.36
C GLU A 47 1.35 1.92 12.97
N LEU A 48 0.11 2.37 12.70
CA LEU A 48 -0.49 2.34 11.38
C LEU A 48 0.21 3.29 10.40
N ALA A 49 0.66 4.45 10.85
CA ALA A 49 1.47 5.33 10.01
C ALA A 49 2.79 4.64 9.61
N VAL A 50 3.46 3.96 10.55
CA VAL A 50 4.66 3.16 10.27
C VAL A 50 4.35 2.02 9.29
N ALA A 51 3.29 1.26 9.55
CA ALA A 51 2.88 0.17 8.68
C ALA A 51 2.55 0.66 7.26
N GLY A 52 1.83 1.79 7.13
CA GLY A 52 1.54 2.42 5.84
C GLY A 52 2.78 2.86 5.07
N MET A 53 3.80 3.37 5.78
CA MET A 53 5.09 3.73 5.17
C MET A 53 5.83 2.51 4.63
N LEU A 54 5.75 1.38 5.32
CA LEU A 54 6.57 0.19 5.09
C LEU A 54 5.83 -0.96 4.38
N HIS A 55 4.50 -0.84 4.11
CA HIS A 55 3.69 -1.96 3.62
C HIS A 55 4.25 -2.62 2.35
N ASP A 56 4.86 -1.83 1.50
CA ASP A 56 5.42 -2.24 0.21
C ASP A 56 6.92 -2.55 0.24
N ILE A 57 7.59 -2.52 1.40
CA ILE A 57 9.06 -2.70 1.49
C ILE A 57 9.52 -4.04 0.91
N GLY A 58 8.68 -5.05 0.97
CA GLY A 58 8.96 -6.36 0.38
C GLY A 58 9.11 -6.35 -1.14
N LYS A 59 8.61 -5.32 -1.84
CA LYS A 59 8.80 -5.14 -3.29
C LYS A 59 10.28 -4.98 -3.65
N ILE A 60 11.07 -4.37 -2.78
CA ILE A 60 12.54 -4.23 -2.97
C ILE A 60 13.20 -5.61 -3.08
N ARG A 61 12.73 -6.57 -2.28
CA ARG A 61 13.27 -7.96 -2.29
C ARG A 61 12.70 -8.76 -3.46
N ALA A 62 11.43 -8.53 -3.80
CA ALA A 62 10.78 -9.16 -4.95
C ALA A 62 11.43 -8.72 -6.27
N SER A 63 11.74 -7.42 -6.45
CA SER A 63 12.38 -6.90 -7.66
C SER A 63 13.77 -7.49 -7.88
N LYS A 64 14.58 -7.70 -6.84
CA LYS A 64 15.90 -8.34 -6.96
C LYS A 64 15.81 -9.75 -7.57
N LEU A 65 14.78 -10.51 -7.27
CA LEU A 65 14.58 -11.85 -7.81
C LEU A 65 14.25 -11.81 -9.32
N LEU A 66 13.63 -10.71 -9.78
CA LEU A 66 13.28 -10.51 -11.21
C LEU A 66 14.48 -10.10 -12.07
N TYR A 67 15.47 -9.41 -11.49
CA TYR A 67 16.69 -9.02 -12.24
C TYR A 67 17.67 -10.18 -12.51
N ILE A 68 17.47 -11.33 -11.87
CA ILE A 68 18.36 -12.50 -11.99
C ILE A 68 17.93 -13.41 -13.14
N GLU A 69 16.68 -13.34 -13.59
CA GLU A 69 16.12 -14.24 -14.59
C GLU A 69 16.06 -13.62 -15.99
N GLN A 70 16.41 -14.39 -17.01
CA GLN A 70 16.24 -13.99 -18.41
C GLN A 70 14.75 -13.96 -18.78
N PRO A 71 14.29 -12.97 -19.57
CA PRO A 71 12.90 -12.92 -20.02
C PRO A 71 12.56 -14.13 -20.91
N ASP A 72 11.60 -14.93 -20.49
CA ASP A 72 10.99 -16.00 -21.26
C ASP A 72 9.47 -15.83 -21.34
N HIS A 73 8.76 -16.74 -22.03
CA HIS A 73 7.30 -16.70 -22.19
C HIS A 73 6.52 -16.75 -20.86
N HIS A 74 7.13 -17.23 -19.76
CA HIS A 74 6.53 -17.31 -18.44
C HIS A 74 6.96 -16.17 -17.51
N PHE A 75 7.82 -15.28 -17.98
CA PHE A 75 8.38 -14.18 -17.18
C PHE A 75 7.31 -13.33 -16.52
N VAL A 76 6.27 -12.91 -17.26
CA VAL A 76 5.18 -12.09 -16.74
C VAL A 76 4.41 -12.79 -15.62
N ILE A 77 4.13 -14.11 -15.77
CA ILE A 77 3.43 -14.90 -14.75
C ILE A 77 4.29 -15.01 -13.49
N ARG A 78 5.59 -15.28 -13.64
CA ARG A 78 6.51 -15.30 -12.50
C ARG A 78 6.61 -13.95 -11.82
N GLN A 79 6.67 -12.87 -12.59
CA GLN A 79 6.69 -11.50 -12.09
C GLN A 79 5.48 -11.20 -11.20
N LEU A 80 4.27 -11.52 -11.67
CA LEU A 80 3.04 -11.37 -10.88
C LEU A 80 3.07 -12.23 -9.61
N ASN A 81 3.56 -13.46 -9.69
CA ASN A 81 3.68 -14.35 -8.53
C ASN A 81 4.69 -13.83 -7.51
N TYR A 82 5.81 -13.23 -7.95
CA TYR A 82 6.77 -12.60 -7.05
C TYR A 82 6.20 -11.34 -6.41
N LEU A 83 5.51 -10.51 -7.18
CA LEU A 83 4.84 -9.33 -6.65
C LEU A 83 3.79 -9.69 -5.59
N ARG A 84 3.04 -10.77 -5.77
CA ARG A 84 2.09 -11.26 -4.74
C ARG A 84 2.76 -11.74 -3.45
N LYS A 85 4.06 -12.00 -3.46
CA LYS A 85 4.80 -12.40 -2.26
C LYS A 85 5.31 -11.22 -1.43
N HIS A 86 5.22 -9.97 -1.92
CA HIS A 86 5.82 -8.82 -1.21
C HIS A 86 5.29 -8.62 0.21
N PRO A 87 4.02 -8.90 0.57
CA PRO A 87 3.58 -8.75 1.96
C PRO A 87 4.36 -9.69 2.89
N PHE A 88 4.50 -10.95 2.48
CA PHE A 88 5.30 -11.93 3.23
C PHE A 88 6.79 -11.56 3.27
N LEU A 89 7.36 -11.09 2.16
CA LEU A 89 8.76 -10.65 2.11
C LEU A 89 8.99 -9.39 2.96
N GLY A 90 8.01 -8.50 3.05
CA GLY A 90 8.04 -7.34 3.94
C GLY A 90 8.00 -7.75 5.41
N PHE A 91 7.08 -8.64 5.77
CA PHE A 91 7.02 -9.23 7.10
C PHE A 91 8.35 -9.89 7.50
N ASP A 92 8.92 -10.74 6.62
CA ASP A 92 10.19 -11.44 6.86
C ASP A 92 11.39 -10.49 7.01
N LEU A 93 11.37 -9.34 6.35
CA LEU A 93 12.38 -8.29 6.51
C LEU A 93 12.29 -7.56 7.86
N LEU A 94 11.09 -7.44 8.41
CA LEU A 94 10.82 -6.56 9.56
C LEU A 94 10.63 -7.31 10.88
N LYS A 95 10.30 -8.62 10.88
CA LYS A 95 9.93 -9.40 12.06
C LYS A 95 10.97 -9.39 13.20
N ASP A 96 12.26 -9.25 12.86
CA ASP A 96 13.36 -9.24 13.83
C ASP A 96 13.91 -7.81 14.08
N GLN A 97 13.17 -6.76 13.64
CA GLN A 97 13.59 -5.36 13.73
C GLN A 97 12.92 -4.58 14.87
N GLY A 98 12.18 -5.26 15.77
CA GLY A 98 11.58 -4.64 16.95
C GLY A 98 10.23 -3.96 16.68
N TYR A 99 9.60 -4.20 15.52
CA TYR A 99 8.23 -3.75 15.28
C TYR A 99 7.22 -4.63 16.05
N SER A 100 6.10 -4.02 16.45
CA SER A 100 5.00 -4.74 17.11
C SER A 100 4.32 -5.74 16.17
N ASP A 101 3.63 -6.74 16.74
CA ASP A 101 2.79 -7.66 15.97
C ASP A 101 1.71 -6.91 15.19
N PHE A 102 1.18 -5.81 15.74
CA PHE A 102 0.20 -4.97 15.07
C PHE A 102 0.73 -4.38 13.75
N VAL A 103 1.96 -3.86 13.73
CA VAL A 103 2.62 -3.37 12.51
C VAL A 103 2.88 -4.51 11.54
N LEU A 104 3.45 -5.62 12.04
CA LEU A 104 3.85 -6.76 11.21
C LEU A 104 2.65 -7.43 10.55
N GLU A 105 1.57 -7.67 11.30
CA GLU A 105 0.33 -8.25 10.76
C GLU A 105 -0.38 -7.29 9.80
N SER A 106 -0.36 -5.98 10.08
CA SER A 106 -0.90 -4.98 9.17
C SER A 106 -0.20 -5.05 7.81
N ILE A 107 1.13 -5.19 7.79
CA ILE A 107 1.92 -5.33 6.56
C ILE A 107 1.68 -6.69 5.88
N LEU A 108 1.65 -7.78 6.65
CA LEU A 108 1.48 -9.11 6.08
C LEU A 108 0.15 -9.30 5.37
N PHE A 109 -0.94 -8.72 5.91
CA PHE A 109 -2.29 -8.97 5.47
C PHE A 109 -2.94 -7.79 4.71
N HIS A 110 -2.20 -6.73 4.35
CA HIS A 110 -2.76 -5.54 3.71
C HIS A 110 -3.41 -5.78 2.33
N HIS A 111 -3.19 -6.93 1.72
CA HIS A 111 -3.85 -7.36 0.48
C HIS A 111 -4.98 -8.36 0.69
N GLU A 112 -5.35 -8.65 1.94
CA GLU A 112 -6.57 -9.41 2.19
C GLU A 112 -7.79 -8.57 1.82
N ASN A 113 -8.79 -9.20 1.20
CA ASN A 113 -10.08 -8.62 0.90
C ASN A 113 -11.10 -9.09 1.93
N TYR A 114 -12.00 -8.20 2.34
CA TYR A 114 -12.99 -8.51 3.38
C TYR A 114 -13.91 -9.69 3.03
N ASP A 115 -14.10 -9.96 1.73
CA ASP A 115 -14.84 -11.10 1.20
C ASP A 115 -14.03 -12.41 1.12
N GLY A 116 -12.76 -12.42 1.54
CA GLY A 116 -11.87 -13.59 1.52
C GLY A 116 -11.19 -13.86 0.17
N SER A 117 -11.40 -13.02 -0.83
CA SER A 117 -10.76 -13.17 -2.15
C SER A 117 -9.32 -12.66 -2.24
N GLY A 118 -8.81 -12.11 -1.11
CA GLY A 118 -7.47 -11.52 -1.02
C GLY A 118 -6.33 -12.53 -0.89
N PHE A 119 -5.18 -12.05 -0.45
CA PHE A 119 -3.98 -12.86 -0.19
C PHE A 119 -3.14 -12.22 0.94
N PRO A 120 -2.24 -12.94 1.60
CA PRO A 120 -1.71 -14.28 1.28
C PRO A 120 -2.51 -15.46 1.84
N SER A 121 -3.40 -15.24 2.81
CA SER A 121 -4.04 -16.31 3.59
C SER A 121 -5.53 -16.51 3.31
N ASN A 122 -6.12 -15.67 2.46
CA ASN A 122 -7.55 -15.64 2.16
C ASN A 122 -8.42 -15.48 3.43
N LEU A 123 -7.99 -14.62 4.34
CA LEU A 123 -8.73 -14.30 5.55
C LEU A 123 -10.04 -13.58 5.18
N PHE A 124 -11.09 -13.84 5.96
CA PHE A 124 -12.43 -13.31 5.71
C PHE A 124 -12.91 -12.45 6.88
N GLY A 125 -13.52 -11.32 6.58
CA GLY A 125 -14.19 -10.47 7.57
C GLY A 125 -13.25 -9.97 8.67
N GLU A 126 -13.68 -10.13 9.92
CA GLU A 126 -12.94 -9.67 11.10
C GLU A 126 -11.74 -10.57 11.48
N LEU A 127 -11.54 -11.70 10.79
CA LEU A 127 -10.29 -12.48 10.91
C LEU A 127 -9.09 -11.73 10.32
N ILE A 128 -9.34 -10.75 9.43
CA ILE A 128 -8.31 -9.84 8.93
C ILE A 128 -8.00 -8.82 10.05
N PRO A 129 -6.74 -8.67 10.48
CA PRO A 129 -6.36 -7.66 11.48
C PRO A 129 -6.84 -6.27 11.09
N ILE A 130 -7.30 -5.49 12.08
CA ILE A 130 -7.90 -4.17 11.81
C ILE A 130 -6.93 -3.23 11.06
N GLY A 131 -5.64 -3.28 11.39
CA GLY A 131 -4.62 -2.49 10.70
C GLY A 131 -4.51 -2.83 9.22
N ALA A 132 -4.58 -4.11 8.87
CA ALA A 132 -4.57 -4.57 7.48
C ALA A 132 -5.82 -4.10 6.72
N ARG A 133 -7.02 -4.15 7.35
CA ARG A 133 -8.27 -3.63 6.76
C ARG A 133 -8.19 -2.13 6.49
N ILE A 134 -7.57 -1.36 7.39
CA ILE A 134 -7.34 0.08 7.20
C ILE A 134 -6.36 0.32 6.07
N LEU A 135 -5.21 -0.37 6.07
CA LEU A 135 -4.21 -0.24 5.00
C LEU A 135 -4.80 -0.58 3.64
N ARG A 136 -5.65 -1.61 3.54
CA ARG A 136 -6.31 -2.00 2.29
C ARG A 136 -7.11 -0.86 1.66
N ILE A 137 -7.88 -0.11 2.46
CA ILE A 137 -8.66 1.05 2.02
C ILE A 137 -7.72 2.18 1.58
N CYS A 138 -6.74 2.52 2.43
CA CYS A 138 -5.83 3.62 2.19
C CYS A 138 -4.93 3.40 0.97
N ASP A 139 -4.38 2.19 0.80
CA ASP A 139 -3.54 1.83 -0.34
C ASP A 139 -4.30 1.93 -1.67
N VAL A 140 -5.51 1.38 -1.74
CA VAL A 140 -6.34 1.48 -2.95
C VAL A 140 -6.65 2.94 -3.28
N PHE A 141 -7.09 3.73 -2.31
CA PHE A 141 -7.39 5.15 -2.51
C PHE A 141 -6.16 5.92 -3.00
N VAL A 142 -5.04 5.83 -2.29
CA VAL A 142 -3.78 6.51 -2.66
C VAL A 142 -3.30 6.06 -4.03
N THR A 143 -3.43 4.78 -4.35
CA THR A 143 -3.10 4.26 -5.68
C THR A 143 -3.94 4.93 -6.77
N LEU A 144 -5.24 5.15 -6.55
CA LEU A 144 -6.15 5.77 -7.51
C LEU A 144 -5.84 7.26 -7.71
N ILE A 145 -5.64 8.03 -6.65
CA ILE A 145 -5.38 9.48 -6.69
C ILE A 145 -3.92 9.85 -7.03
N THR A 146 -3.07 8.87 -7.30
CA THR A 146 -1.66 9.08 -7.68
C THR A 146 -1.46 8.75 -9.15
N LYS A 147 -0.68 9.60 -9.85
CA LYS A 147 -0.27 9.34 -11.24
C LYS A 147 0.54 8.04 -11.32
N LYS A 148 0.25 7.21 -12.31
CA LYS A 148 1.03 6.02 -12.66
C LYS A 148 1.60 6.19 -14.08
N ALA A 149 2.61 5.43 -14.44
CA ALA A 149 3.23 5.50 -15.78
C ALA A 149 2.22 5.29 -16.92
N TYR A 150 1.19 4.49 -16.70
CA TYR A 150 0.18 4.09 -17.68
C TYR A 150 -1.16 4.85 -17.56
N ARG A 151 -1.34 5.75 -16.57
CA ARG A 151 -2.55 6.56 -16.40
C ARG A 151 -2.32 7.81 -15.55
N PRO A 152 -3.11 8.89 -15.77
CA PRO A 152 -3.13 10.04 -14.86
C PRO A 152 -3.70 9.66 -13.48
N ALA A 153 -3.54 10.56 -12.51
CA ALA A 153 -4.27 10.49 -11.24
C ALA A 153 -5.77 10.71 -11.50
N TYR A 154 -6.60 9.97 -10.79
CA TYR A 154 -8.03 10.29 -10.71
C TYR A 154 -8.24 11.40 -9.67
N ASP A 155 -9.31 12.19 -9.85
CA ASP A 155 -9.83 13.05 -8.78
C ASP A 155 -10.44 12.20 -7.67
N VAL A 156 -10.74 12.85 -6.54
CA VAL A 156 -11.22 12.17 -5.33
C VAL A 156 -12.56 11.48 -5.56
N ASP A 157 -13.50 12.15 -6.23
CA ASP A 157 -14.86 11.64 -6.43
C ASP A 157 -14.82 10.39 -7.32
N THR A 158 -14.08 10.47 -8.43
CA THR A 158 -13.86 9.30 -9.33
C THR A 158 -13.19 8.14 -8.61
N ALA A 159 -12.21 8.43 -7.74
CA ALA A 159 -11.54 7.38 -6.96
C ALA A 159 -12.51 6.69 -6.00
N LEU A 160 -13.35 7.45 -5.29
CA LEU A 160 -14.38 6.89 -4.40
C LEU A 160 -15.43 6.09 -5.17
N GLU A 161 -15.86 6.52 -6.35
CA GLU A 161 -16.78 5.76 -7.22
C GLU A 161 -16.19 4.39 -7.59
N PHE A 162 -14.92 4.31 -7.99
CA PHE A 162 -14.25 3.02 -8.25
C PHE A 162 -14.22 2.13 -7.01
N MET A 163 -13.94 2.70 -5.83
CA MET A 163 -13.90 1.94 -4.59
C MET A 163 -15.29 1.43 -4.18
N ILE A 164 -16.36 2.20 -4.43
CA ILE A 164 -17.75 1.76 -4.21
C ILE A 164 -18.07 0.55 -5.11
N GLY A 165 -17.62 0.55 -6.36
CA GLY A 165 -17.76 -0.58 -7.28
C GLY A 165 -17.11 -1.88 -6.79
N GLU A 166 -16.09 -1.77 -5.94
CA GLU A 166 -15.35 -2.89 -5.36
C GLU A 166 -15.55 -3.02 -3.83
N VAL A 167 -16.65 -2.50 -3.31
CA VAL A 167 -16.93 -2.37 -1.86
C VAL A 167 -16.84 -3.68 -1.08
N LYS A 168 -17.11 -4.82 -1.73
CA LYS A 168 -16.97 -6.17 -1.13
C LYS A 168 -15.55 -6.48 -0.62
N ASN A 169 -14.54 -5.78 -1.16
CA ASN A 169 -13.14 -5.93 -0.77
C ASN A 169 -12.81 -5.23 0.56
N PHE A 170 -13.69 -4.34 1.04
CA PHE A 170 -13.44 -3.47 2.19
C PHE A 170 -14.36 -3.80 3.37
N ASP A 171 -13.88 -3.59 4.58
CA ASP A 171 -14.74 -3.50 5.76
C ASP A 171 -15.65 -2.28 5.59
N MET A 172 -16.94 -2.51 5.47
CA MET A 172 -17.94 -1.47 5.20
C MET A 172 -17.94 -0.36 6.25
N LYS A 173 -17.74 -0.70 7.53
CA LYS A 173 -17.74 0.29 8.61
C LYS A 173 -16.52 1.23 8.48
N LEU A 174 -15.36 0.65 8.21
CA LEU A 174 -14.13 1.41 7.99
C LEU A 174 -14.19 2.23 6.71
N PHE A 175 -14.77 1.66 5.66
CA PHE A 175 -14.90 2.37 4.38
C PHE A 175 -15.83 3.57 4.47
N LEU A 176 -16.98 3.45 5.15
CA LEU A 176 -17.88 4.59 5.39
C LEU A 176 -17.19 5.68 6.24
N ALA A 177 -16.45 5.28 7.29
CA ALA A 177 -15.68 6.23 8.07
C ALA A 177 -14.61 6.95 7.21
N PHE A 178 -13.97 6.22 6.30
CA PHE A 178 -12.99 6.77 5.36
C PHE A 178 -13.62 7.78 4.38
N MET A 179 -14.78 7.46 3.78
CA MET A 179 -15.50 8.38 2.90
C MET A 179 -15.85 9.69 3.62
N ASN A 180 -16.45 9.59 4.82
CA ASN A 180 -16.78 10.75 5.66
C ASN A 180 -15.54 11.57 6.07
N LEU A 181 -14.40 10.91 6.24
CA LEU A 181 -13.13 11.58 6.52
C LEU A 181 -12.65 12.36 5.28
N VAL A 182 -12.60 11.72 4.11
CA VAL A 182 -12.10 12.33 2.88
C VAL A 182 -12.91 13.55 2.47
N GLU A 183 -14.24 13.56 2.68
CA GLU A 183 -15.09 14.74 2.43
C GLU A 183 -14.69 15.96 3.25
N LYS A 184 -14.07 15.78 4.42
CA LYS A 184 -13.64 16.87 5.32
C LYS A 184 -12.21 17.32 5.08
N LEU A 185 -11.41 16.54 4.33
CA LEU A 185 -9.99 16.78 4.14
C LEU A 185 -9.69 17.58 2.88
N ASP A 186 -8.62 18.36 2.95
CA ASP A 186 -7.88 18.78 1.77
C ASP A 186 -6.84 17.68 1.46
N VAL A 187 -7.17 16.82 0.49
CA VAL A 187 -6.38 15.61 0.19
C VAL A 187 -4.93 15.95 -0.19
N ASP A 188 -4.70 17.06 -0.91
CA ASP A 188 -3.36 17.46 -1.30
C ASP A 188 -2.54 17.96 -0.09
N ARG A 189 -3.17 18.68 0.83
CA ARG A 189 -2.54 19.18 2.05
C ARG A 189 -2.38 18.09 3.12
N ASP A 190 -3.38 17.23 3.31
CA ASP A 190 -3.49 16.36 4.48
C ASP A 190 -2.95 14.94 4.20
N ILE A 191 -3.17 14.43 2.99
CA ILE A 191 -2.72 13.09 2.58
C ILE A 191 -1.46 13.16 1.73
N LYS A 192 -1.45 13.97 0.64
CA LYS A 192 -0.30 14.05 -0.29
C LYS A 192 0.82 14.97 0.18
N LYS A 193 0.82 15.40 1.44
CA LYS A 193 1.99 16.10 1.98
C LYS A 193 3.21 15.19 1.94
N LYS A 194 4.38 15.78 1.63
CA LYS A 194 5.65 15.04 1.46
C LYS A 194 6.31 14.60 2.76
N THR A 195 5.71 14.92 3.89
CA THR A 195 6.19 14.53 5.21
C THR A 195 5.19 13.57 5.85
N PRO A 196 5.64 12.42 6.38
CA PRO A 196 4.77 11.55 7.15
C PRO A 196 4.33 12.21 8.46
N VAL A 197 3.28 11.69 9.09
CA VAL A 197 2.78 12.15 10.41
C VAL A 197 3.63 11.64 11.58
N LEU A 198 4.73 10.93 11.29
CA LEU A 198 5.67 10.37 12.26
C LEU A 198 6.56 11.41 12.91
#